data_346faed0ae18b1d61797a1303da6f519
#
_entry.id   346faed0ae18b1d61797a1303da6f519
#
_cell.length_a   1.000
_cell.length_b   1.000
_cell.length_c   1.000
_cell.angle_alpha   90.00
_cell.angle_beta   90.00
_cell.angle_gamma   90.00
#
_symmetry.space_group_name_H-M   'P 1'
#
loop_
_entity.id
_entity.type
_entity.pdbx_description
1 polymer ?
#
loop_
_entity_poly.entity_id
_entity_poly.type
_entity_poly.pdbx_seq_one_letter_code
_entity_poly.pdbx_strand_id
1 'polypeptide(L)'
;PMGDLQEFAAQMCESIGSATGHIAAVTDRDSIIALHGAPKRELMDKPNSPELEKLMEQRRNYLYQSGEPRIPASDGTDKYHLGAVAPILSQGDLMGSVLLLLGEGDMPLQEADQSLARTVAGFLGKQMES
;
A
#
# COMPACT_ATOMS: atom_id res chain seq x y z
N PRO A 1 16.41 -2.42 -10.40
CA PRO A 1 16.92 -1.25 -9.69
C PRO A 1 15.85 -0.54 -8.90
N MET A 2 16.22 0.06 -7.78
CA MET A 2 15.27 0.73 -6.88
C MET A 2 14.54 1.89 -7.54
N GLY A 3 15.19 2.59 -8.48
CA GLY A 3 14.54 3.66 -9.21
C GLY A 3 13.35 3.20 -10.03
N ASP A 4 13.41 1.98 -10.53
CA ASP A 4 12.34 1.42 -11.32
C ASP A 4 11.11 1.10 -10.47
N LEU A 5 11.30 0.70 -9.22
CA LEU A 5 10.16 0.43 -8.34
C LEU A 5 9.28 1.68 -8.19
N GLN A 6 9.88 2.82 -7.91
CA GLN A 6 9.09 4.04 -7.72
C GLN A 6 8.33 4.43 -8.99
N GLU A 7 8.96 4.30 -10.15
CA GLU A 7 8.32 4.65 -11.42
C GLU A 7 7.13 3.73 -11.72
N PHE A 8 7.33 2.42 -11.62
CA PHE A 8 6.24 1.47 -11.82
C PHE A 8 5.16 1.64 -10.75
N ALA A 9 5.57 1.90 -9.51
CA ALA A 9 4.63 2.08 -8.42
C ALA A 9 3.72 3.28 -8.65
N ALA A 10 4.27 4.39 -9.13
CA ALA A 10 3.48 5.58 -9.43
C ALA A 10 2.43 5.30 -10.50
N GLN A 11 2.82 4.58 -11.56
CA GLN A 11 1.91 4.21 -12.64
C GLN A 11 0.81 3.27 -12.13
N MET A 12 1.17 2.32 -11.28
CA MET A 12 0.19 1.37 -10.72
C MET A 12 -0.82 2.08 -9.83
N CYS A 13 -0.36 2.99 -8.98
CA CYS A 13 -1.27 3.75 -8.12
C CYS A 13 -2.27 4.57 -8.94
N GLU A 14 -1.79 5.20 -10.01
CA GLU A 14 -2.66 5.96 -10.90
C GLU A 14 -3.69 5.06 -11.58
N SER A 15 -3.26 3.90 -12.07
CA SER A 15 -4.15 2.94 -12.73
C SER A 15 -5.20 2.41 -11.77
N ILE A 16 -4.81 2.05 -10.55
CA ILE A 16 -5.74 1.59 -9.53
C ILE A 16 -6.76 2.67 -9.22
N GLY A 17 -6.29 3.89 -8.99
CA GLY A 17 -7.16 5.01 -8.66
C GLY A 17 -8.17 5.29 -9.76
N SER A 18 -7.72 5.31 -11.01
CA SER A 18 -8.59 5.55 -12.16
C SER A 18 -9.64 4.46 -12.34
N ALA A 19 -9.26 3.21 -12.13
CA ALA A 19 -10.17 2.07 -12.36
C ALA A 19 -11.15 1.87 -11.22
N THR A 20 -10.76 2.15 -9.98
CA THR A 20 -11.54 1.77 -8.80
C THR A 20 -12.05 2.94 -7.97
N GLY A 21 -11.42 4.11 -8.10
CA GLY A 21 -11.70 5.24 -7.21
C GLY A 21 -11.09 5.11 -5.83
N HIS A 22 -10.34 4.03 -5.56
CA HIS A 22 -9.69 3.86 -4.26
C HIS A 22 -8.44 4.70 -4.14
N ILE A 23 -8.05 5.00 -2.91
CA ILE A 23 -6.76 5.62 -2.61
C ILE A 23 -5.72 4.52 -2.65
N ALA A 24 -4.74 4.67 -3.52
CA ALA A 24 -3.69 3.66 -3.71
C ALA A 24 -2.33 4.24 -3.34
N ALA A 25 -1.52 3.44 -2.68
CA ALA A 25 -0.16 3.83 -2.32
C ALA A 25 0.76 2.62 -2.43
N VAL A 26 2.04 2.89 -2.64
CA VAL A 26 3.08 1.88 -2.58
C VAL A 26 4.15 2.40 -1.63
N THR A 27 4.66 1.49 -0.82
CA THR A 27 5.76 1.80 0.10
C THR A 27 6.99 0.99 -0.28
N ASP A 28 8.17 1.52 0.04
CA ASP A 28 9.33 0.65 0.21
C ASP A 28 9.32 0.14 1.66
N ARG A 29 10.44 -0.34 2.17
CA ARG A 29 10.48 -0.86 3.54
C ARG A 29 10.33 0.22 4.59
N ASP A 30 10.55 1.48 4.24
CA ASP A 30 10.63 2.58 5.21
C ASP A 30 9.52 3.61 5.07
N SER A 31 9.11 3.94 3.84
CA SER A 31 8.22 5.09 3.62
C SER A 31 7.31 4.90 2.41
N ILE A 32 6.34 5.79 2.28
CA ILE A 32 5.41 5.82 1.16
C ILE A 32 6.11 6.49 -0.03
N ILE A 33 6.26 5.76 -1.13
CA ILE A 33 7.02 6.22 -2.30
C ILE A 33 6.13 6.54 -3.51
N ALA A 34 4.86 6.16 -3.47
CA ALA A 34 3.91 6.49 -4.53
C ALA A 34 2.52 6.58 -3.93
N LEU A 35 1.69 7.46 -4.50
CA LEU A 35 0.38 7.77 -3.93
C LEU A 35 -0.54 8.32 -5.02
N HIS A 36 -1.81 7.87 -5.01
CA HIS A 36 -2.86 8.46 -5.85
C HIS A 36 -4.17 8.46 -5.07
N GLY A 37 -4.90 9.57 -5.14
CA GLY A 37 -6.23 9.67 -4.53
C GLY A 37 -6.27 10.35 -3.17
N ALA A 38 -5.13 10.80 -2.67
CA ALA A 38 -5.04 11.58 -1.43
C ALA A 38 -3.97 12.66 -1.61
N PRO A 39 -4.02 13.74 -0.83
CA PRO A 39 -3.02 14.80 -0.96
C PRO A 39 -1.62 14.31 -0.62
N LYS A 40 -0.68 14.59 -1.49
CA LYS A 40 0.71 14.15 -1.28
C LYS A 40 1.30 14.68 0.01
N ARG A 41 0.97 15.91 0.39
CA ARG A 41 1.48 16.51 1.63
C ARG A 41 1.11 15.72 2.89
N GLU A 42 0.03 14.93 2.81
CA GLU A 42 -0.43 14.13 3.95
C GLU A 42 0.36 12.83 4.13
N LEU A 43 0.81 12.23 3.02
CA LEU A 43 1.30 10.86 3.05
C LEU A 43 2.63 10.65 2.31
N MET A 44 2.90 11.41 1.24
CA MET A 44 4.08 11.13 0.41
C MET A 44 5.36 11.32 1.21
N ASP A 45 6.25 10.35 1.10
CA ASP A 45 7.54 10.30 1.80
C ASP A 45 7.43 10.17 3.32
N LYS A 46 6.22 9.95 3.85
CA LYS A 46 6.03 9.73 5.29
C LYS A 46 6.47 8.32 5.67
N PRO A 47 7.01 8.16 6.89
CA PRO A 47 7.42 6.84 7.36
C PRO A 47 6.22 5.89 7.49
N ASN A 48 6.44 4.63 7.18
CA ASN A 48 5.46 3.59 7.43
C ASN A 48 5.18 3.52 8.93
N SER A 49 3.91 3.27 9.29
CA SER A 49 3.59 3.05 10.70
C SER A 49 4.28 1.78 11.20
N PRO A 50 4.56 1.68 12.52
CA PRO A 50 5.14 0.45 13.07
C PRO A 50 4.28 -0.79 12.81
N GLU A 51 2.95 -0.63 12.86
CA GLU A 51 2.03 -1.74 12.58
C GLU A 51 2.14 -2.21 11.13
N LEU A 52 2.26 -1.27 10.18
CA LEU A 52 2.46 -1.63 8.78
C LEU A 52 3.79 -2.35 8.59
N GLU A 53 4.84 -1.85 9.22
CA GLU A 53 6.16 -2.51 9.16
C GLU A 53 6.08 -3.95 9.66
N LYS A 54 5.33 -4.17 10.73
CA LYS A 54 5.15 -5.51 11.27
C LYS A 54 4.42 -6.42 10.29
N LEU A 55 3.35 -5.93 9.66
CA LEU A 55 2.65 -6.71 8.64
C LEU A 55 3.59 -7.11 7.49
N MET A 56 4.40 -6.16 7.01
CA MET A 56 5.36 -6.42 5.96
C MET A 56 6.40 -7.46 6.37
N GLU A 57 6.97 -7.32 7.56
CA GLU A 57 7.97 -8.25 8.07
C GLU A 57 7.42 -9.66 8.21
N GLN A 58 6.16 -9.78 8.57
CA GLN A 58 5.48 -11.07 8.68
C GLN A 58 4.98 -11.58 7.31
N ARG A 59 5.15 -10.81 6.25
CA ARG A 59 4.69 -11.11 4.90
C ARG A 59 3.20 -11.42 4.87
N ARG A 60 2.41 -10.65 5.63
CA ARG A 60 0.98 -10.87 5.78
C ARG A 60 0.17 -9.96 4.88
N ASN A 61 -0.77 -10.55 4.17
CA ASN A 61 -1.83 -9.81 3.52
C ASN A 61 -2.83 -9.34 4.57
N TYR A 62 -3.42 -8.18 4.35
CA TYR A 62 -4.33 -7.59 5.34
C TYR A 62 -5.55 -7.02 4.62
N LEU A 63 -6.71 -7.19 5.24
CA LEU A 63 -7.96 -6.56 4.81
C LEU A 63 -8.70 -6.12 6.06
N TYR A 64 -8.93 -4.80 6.18
CA TYR A 64 -9.63 -4.24 7.34
C TYR A 64 -11.07 -4.73 7.39
N GLN A 65 -11.52 -5.15 8.57
CA GLN A 65 -12.89 -5.55 8.84
C GLN A 65 -13.52 -4.55 9.82
N SER A 66 -14.83 -4.26 9.63
CA SER A 66 -15.55 -3.38 10.54
C SER A 66 -15.43 -3.87 11.97
N GLY A 67 -15.20 -2.95 12.88
CA GLY A 67 -15.09 -3.25 14.30
C GLY A 67 -13.67 -3.52 14.78
N GLU A 68 -12.74 -3.74 13.88
CA GLU A 68 -11.32 -3.87 14.24
C GLU A 68 -10.71 -2.49 14.52
N PRO A 69 -9.63 -2.43 15.31
CA PRO A 69 -8.87 -1.20 15.46
C PRO A 69 -8.33 -0.76 14.10
N ARG A 70 -8.41 0.54 13.83
CA ARG A 70 -7.86 1.11 12.61
C ARG A 70 -6.36 1.25 12.73
N ILE A 71 -5.66 0.86 11.65
CA ILE A 71 -4.20 0.94 11.61
C ILE A 71 -3.83 2.12 10.71
N PRO A 72 -3.15 3.15 11.23
CA PRO A 72 -2.74 4.27 10.38
C PRO A 72 -1.70 3.84 9.37
N ALA A 73 -1.73 4.46 8.19
CA ALA A 73 -0.73 4.18 7.16
C ALA A 73 0.65 4.69 7.58
N SER A 74 0.69 5.79 8.31
CA SER A 74 1.91 6.44 8.76
C SER A 74 1.70 7.02 10.15
N ASP A 75 2.78 7.14 10.92
CA ASP A 75 2.74 7.78 12.24
C ASP A 75 2.40 9.27 12.17
N GLY A 76 2.61 9.91 11.06
CA GLY A 76 2.43 11.35 10.95
C GLY A 76 1.00 11.80 10.71
N THR A 77 0.06 10.88 10.52
CA THR A 77 -1.33 11.22 10.26
C THR A 77 -2.26 10.09 10.67
N ASP A 78 -3.43 10.45 11.20
CA ASP A 78 -4.50 9.50 11.50
C ASP A 78 -5.69 9.64 10.55
N LYS A 79 -5.55 10.44 9.50
CA LYS A 79 -6.62 10.65 8.53
C LYS A 79 -6.82 9.46 7.61
N TYR A 80 -5.76 8.69 7.36
CA TYR A 80 -5.79 7.57 6.44
C TYR A 80 -5.33 6.32 7.13
N HIS A 81 -6.11 5.25 7.00
CA HIS A 81 -5.75 3.98 7.60
C HIS A 81 -5.76 2.86 6.56
N LEU A 82 -5.18 1.73 6.96
CA LEU A 82 -5.01 0.61 6.05
C LEU A 82 -6.35 -0.05 5.76
N GLY A 83 -6.72 -0.12 4.48
CA GLY A 83 -7.90 -0.86 4.02
C GLY A 83 -7.52 -2.24 3.53
N ALA A 84 -6.47 -2.33 2.73
CA ALA A 84 -5.90 -3.58 2.25
C ALA A 84 -4.39 -3.42 2.11
N VAL A 85 -3.65 -4.47 2.40
CA VAL A 85 -2.18 -4.48 2.30
C VAL A 85 -1.74 -5.77 1.64
N ALA A 86 -0.80 -5.64 0.70
CA ALA A 86 -0.13 -6.78 0.10
C ALA A 86 1.38 -6.50 0.08
N PRO A 87 2.19 -7.29 0.80
CA PRO A 87 3.64 -7.11 0.74
C PRO A 87 4.18 -7.38 -0.66
N ILE A 88 5.19 -6.62 -1.05
CA ILE A 88 5.90 -6.81 -2.31
C ILE A 88 7.14 -7.64 -2.03
N LEU A 89 7.20 -8.81 -2.64
CA LEU A 89 8.32 -9.72 -2.47
C LEU A 89 9.02 -9.91 -3.80
N SER A 90 10.34 -9.88 -3.78
CA SER A 90 11.17 -10.19 -4.95
C SER A 90 12.09 -11.34 -4.57
N GLN A 91 11.83 -12.52 -5.14
CA GLN A 91 12.59 -13.74 -4.80
C GLN A 91 12.63 -14.00 -3.30
N GLY A 92 11.50 -13.75 -2.63
CA GLY A 92 11.36 -13.96 -1.18
C GLY A 92 11.80 -12.79 -0.31
N ASP A 93 12.50 -11.81 -0.88
CA ASP A 93 12.96 -10.65 -0.13
C ASP A 93 11.87 -9.58 -0.08
N LEU A 94 11.69 -9.00 1.09
CA LEU A 94 10.71 -7.92 1.28
C LEU A 94 11.21 -6.63 0.64
N MET A 95 10.42 -6.08 -0.27
CA MET A 95 10.74 -4.83 -0.97
C MET A 95 9.90 -3.66 -0.48
N GLY A 96 8.68 -3.93 -0.04
CA GLY A 96 7.73 -2.90 0.38
C GLY A 96 6.33 -3.46 0.44
N SER A 97 5.34 -2.62 0.11
CA SER A 97 3.94 -3.05 0.12
C SER A 97 3.08 -2.22 -0.83
N VAL A 98 1.97 -2.84 -1.25
CA VAL A 98 0.89 -2.13 -1.94
C VAL A 98 -0.22 -1.91 -0.91
N LEU A 99 -0.69 -0.67 -0.83
CA LEU A 99 -1.73 -0.26 0.10
C LEU A 99 -2.95 0.25 -0.66
N LEU A 100 -4.13 -0.15 -0.20
CA LEU A 100 -5.36 0.56 -0.51
C LEU A 100 -5.83 1.18 0.80
N LEU A 101 -6.05 2.48 0.80
CA LEU A 101 -6.28 3.23 2.03
C LEU A 101 -7.73 3.63 2.16
N LEU A 102 -8.16 3.80 3.41
CA LEU A 102 -9.47 4.30 3.75
C LEU A 102 -9.31 5.65 4.44
N GLY A 103 -10.09 6.63 3.98
CA GLY A 103 -10.20 7.91 4.65
C GLY A 103 -11.34 7.87 5.66
N GLU A 104 -11.56 8.99 6.33
CA GLU A 104 -12.64 9.10 7.31
C GLU A 104 -13.99 8.87 6.64
N GLY A 105 -14.79 7.98 7.23
CA GLY A 105 -16.11 7.66 6.72
C GLY A 105 -16.15 6.64 5.59
N ASP A 106 -15.00 6.19 5.09
CA ASP A 106 -14.99 5.21 4.02
C ASP A 106 -15.41 3.84 4.53
N MET A 107 -16.13 3.11 3.68
CA MET A 107 -16.54 1.75 3.97
C MET A 107 -15.37 0.79 3.83
N PRO A 108 -15.35 -0.33 4.57
CA PRO A 108 -14.33 -1.35 4.38
C PRO A 108 -14.29 -1.85 2.94
N LEU A 109 -13.09 -2.21 2.50
CA LEU A 109 -12.88 -2.78 1.18
C LEU A 109 -13.31 -4.25 1.16
N GLN A 110 -13.33 -4.82 -0.04
CA GLN A 110 -13.80 -6.19 -0.26
C GLN A 110 -12.63 -7.10 -0.62
N GLU A 111 -12.90 -8.40 -0.62
CA GLU A 111 -11.89 -9.40 -1.00
C GLU A 111 -11.31 -9.14 -2.39
N ALA A 112 -12.14 -8.66 -3.33
CA ALA A 112 -11.65 -8.34 -4.68
C ALA A 112 -10.61 -7.22 -4.64
N ASP A 113 -10.75 -6.29 -3.73
CA ASP A 113 -9.77 -5.20 -3.57
C ASP A 113 -8.45 -5.74 -3.04
N GLN A 114 -8.52 -6.67 -2.07
CA GLN A 114 -7.33 -7.33 -1.55
C GLN A 114 -6.63 -8.14 -2.66
N SER A 115 -7.40 -8.84 -3.49
CA SER A 115 -6.84 -9.57 -4.64
C SER A 115 -6.15 -8.64 -5.62
N LEU A 116 -6.72 -7.45 -5.86
CA LEU A 116 -6.10 -6.45 -6.71
C LEU A 116 -4.76 -6.00 -6.12
N ALA A 117 -4.71 -5.73 -4.83
CA ALA A 117 -3.48 -5.34 -4.16
C ALA A 117 -2.40 -6.42 -4.31
N ARG A 118 -2.77 -7.69 -4.12
CA ARG A 118 -1.83 -8.81 -4.30
C ARG A 118 -1.34 -8.93 -5.74
N THR A 119 -2.25 -8.73 -6.70
CA THR A 119 -1.88 -8.81 -8.11
C THR A 119 -0.84 -7.74 -8.46
N VAL A 120 -1.07 -6.52 -8.00
CA VAL A 120 -0.14 -5.42 -8.24
C VAL A 120 1.17 -5.67 -7.51
N ALA A 121 1.13 -6.15 -6.25
CA ALA A 121 2.33 -6.48 -5.50
C ALA A 121 3.15 -7.55 -6.22
N GLY A 122 2.49 -8.56 -6.77
CA GLY A 122 3.16 -9.60 -7.54
C GLY A 122 3.85 -9.05 -8.78
N PHE A 123 3.16 -8.17 -9.50
CA PHE A 123 3.74 -7.50 -10.67
C PHE A 123 4.99 -6.69 -10.29
N LEU A 124 4.88 -5.87 -9.25
CA LEU A 124 5.99 -5.03 -8.82
C LEU A 124 7.18 -5.87 -8.37
N GLY A 125 6.92 -6.94 -7.63
CA GLY A 125 7.98 -7.86 -7.21
C GLY A 125 8.72 -8.49 -8.38
N LYS A 126 7.99 -8.88 -9.43
CA LYS A 126 8.59 -9.42 -10.64
C LYS A 126 9.45 -8.40 -11.37
N GLN A 127 9.04 -7.15 -11.39
CA GLN A 127 9.83 -6.09 -12.02
C GLN A 127 11.16 -5.86 -11.31
N MET A 128 11.26 -6.24 -10.05
CA MET A 128 12.50 -6.10 -9.27
C MET A 128 13.46 -7.27 -9.46
N GLU A 129 13.06 -8.32 -10.16
CA GLU A 129 13.87 -9.54 -10.39
C GLU A 129 14.73 -9.36 -11.60
N SER A 130 15.43 -8.51 -11.92
CA SER A 130 16.19 -8.43 -13.17
C SER A 130 17.69 -8.67 -12.96
#